data_ea1fbde55f6e7ee78912e73890a07383
#
_entry.id   ea1fbde55f6e7ee78912e73890a07383
#
_cell.length_a   1.000
_cell.length_b   1.000
_cell.length_c   1.000
_cell.angle_alpha   90.00
_cell.angle_beta   90.00
_cell.angle_gamma   90.00
#
_symmetry.space_group_name_H-M   'P 1'
#
loop_
_entity.id
_entity.type
_entity.pdbx_description
1 polymer ?
#
loop_
_entity_poly.entity_id
_entity_poly.type
_entity_poly.pdbx_seq_one_letter_code
_entity_poly.pdbx_strand_id
1 'polypeptide(L)'
;ESRNASALLNLTEQTLYQGKNVIPVYAGSDLEMEGFQISLPIKDVNGIFLTSGNIAITEEQYALVNGKLNIAWHQSQSVDVRKGDILFFIHADLKVEDKLSNIMLTVDQKGLRPEVYTSDSEVIKLGWRIDRGQTDAFTLYGNTPNPWSNETTINFALPEDGNVSLKIRDITGRLVYTAQSYFAKGDNIFKVSSDALGASGILFYDLTFGKEVKTMKMLNIK
;
A
#
# COMPACT_ATOMS: atom_id res chain seq x y z
N GLU A 1 36.41 -2.19 -3.47
CA GLU A 1 35.51 -1.06 -3.88
C GLU A 1 34.13 -1.35 -3.33
N SER A 2 33.82 -0.76 -2.17
CA SER A 2 32.48 -0.81 -1.57
C SER A 2 31.52 -0.09 -2.53
N ARG A 3 30.72 -0.85 -3.28
CA ARG A 3 29.55 -0.32 -3.98
C ARG A 3 28.63 0.25 -2.92
N ASN A 4 28.19 1.50 -3.07
CA ASN A 4 27.13 2.13 -2.29
C ASN A 4 25.81 1.41 -2.57
N ALA A 5 25.69 0.16 -2.10
CA ALA A 5 24.42 -0.57 -2.16
C ALA A 5 23.43 0.16 -1.25
N SER A 6 22.25 0.45 -1.76
CA SER A 6 21.16 1.03 -0.98
C SER A 6 19.89 0.28 -1.30
N ALA A 7 19.17 -0.13 -0.26
CA ALA A 7 17.83 -0.64 -0.36
C ALA A 7 16.82 0.51 -0.30
N LEU A 8 15.63 0.30 -0.81
CA LEU A 8 14.60 1.32 -0.85
C LEU A 8 13.25 0.73 -0.43
N LEU A 9 12.55 1.41 0.46
CA LEU A 9 11.13 1.21 0.72
C LEU A 9 10.32 2.28 -0.01
N ASN A 10 9.33 1.86 -0.76
CA ASN A 10 8.46 2.75 -1.51
C ASN A 10 7.02 2.69 -0.97
N LEU A 11 6.42 3.85 -0.88
CA LEU A 11 4.97 4.01 -0.74
C LEU A 11 4.47 4.80 -1.94
N THR A 12 3.18 4.67 -2.21
CA THR A 12 2.53 5.48 -3.24
C THR A 12 1.78 6.61 -2.59
N GLU A 13 1.97 7.84 -3.09
CA GLU A 13 1.21 9.01 -2.65
C GLU A 13 -0.29 8.77 -2.86
N GLN A 14 -1.08 8.98 -1.83
CA GLN A 14 -2.52 8.82 -1.85
C GLN A 14 -3.19 9.77 -0.85
N THR A 15 -4.46 10.06 -1.07
CA THR A 15 -5.27 10.73 -0.05
C THR A 15 -5.71 9.67 0.97
N LEU A 16 -5.43 9.94 2.22
CA LEU A 16 -5.88 9.15 3.35
C LEU A 16 -7.07 9.86 4.00
N TYR A 17 -8.11 9.11 4.31
CA TYR A 17 -9.35 9.65 4.86
C TYR A 17 -9.36 9.56 6.38
N GLN A 18 -10.19 10.38 7.03
CA GLN A 18 -10.44 10.24 8.46
C GLN A 18 -10.92 8.81 8.78
N GLY A 19 -10.38 8.18 9.84
CA GLY A 19 -10.64 6.81 10.22
C GLY A 19 -9.60 5.83 9.65
N LYS A 20 -10.02 4.59 9.39
CA LYS A 20 -9.11 3.48 9.07
C LYS A 20 -8.65 3.51 7.62
N ASN A 21 -7.35 3.48 7.43
CA ASN A 21 -6.67 3.39 6.14
C ASN A 21 -5.68 2.22 6.12
N VAL A 22 -5.41 1.68 4.93
CA VAL A 22 -4.39 0.65 4.72
C VAL A 22 -3.41 1.15 3.67
N ILE A 23 -2.13 1.18 4.03
CA ILE A 23 -1.06 1.73 3.23
C ILE A 23 -0.06 0.60 2.95
N PRO A 24 0.03 0.10 1.71
CA PRO A 24 1.02 -0.90 1.34
C PRO A 24 2.42 -0.29 1.28
N VAL A 25 3.41 -1.04 1.77
CA VAL A 25 4.83 -0.69 1.70
C VAL A 25 5.51 -1.66 0.74
N TYR A 26 6.13 -1.12 -0.28
CA TYR A 26 6.72 -1.88 -1.38
C TYR A 26 8.24 -1.94 -1.29
N ALA A 27 8.83 -3.05 -1.74
CA ALA A 27 10.25 -3.11 -2.04
C ALA A 27 10.57 -2.23 -3.25
N GLY A 28 11.51 -1.32 -3.12
CA GLY A 28 11.96 -0.44 -4.20
C GLY A 28 13.13 -0.99 -5.01
N SER A 29 13.71 -2.11 -4.56
CA SER A 29 14.83 -2.81 -5.19
C SER A 29 14.74 -4.31 -4.91
N ASP A 30 15.36 -5.12 -5.76
CA ASP A 30 15.58 -6.53 -5.49
C ASP A 30 16.63 -6.66 -4.37
N LEU A 31 16.37 -7.53 -3.41
CA LEU A 31 17.22 -7.68 -2.23
C LEU A 31 16.97 -9.03 -1.53
N GLU A 32 18.03 -9.68 -1.09
CA GLU A 32 17.98 -10.76 -0.11
C GLU A 32 18.29 -10.18 1.28
N MET A 33 17.38 -10.32 2.25
CA MET A 33 17.52 -9.70 3.57
C MET A 33 17.08 -10.62 4.71
N GLU A 34 17.71 -10.44 5.87
CA GLU A 34 17.34 -11.10 7.13
C GLU A 34 16.68 -10.12 8.11
N GLY A 35 16.82 -8.81 7.88
CA GLY A 35 16.21 -7.81 8.73
C GLY A 35 16.35 -6.38 8.19
N PHE A 36 15.57 -5.49 8.77
CA PHE A 36 15.74 -4.06 8.57
C PHE A 36 15.25 -3.28 9.79
N GLN A 37 15.73 -2.06 9.91
CA GLN A 37 15.22 -1.11 10.90
C GLN A 37 15.00 0.27 10.28
N ILE A 38 13.95 0.97 10.76
CA ILE A 38 13.61 2.31 10.32
C ILE A 38 12.72 3.03 11.34
N SER A 39 12.85 4.35 11.43
CA SER A 39 11.92 5.22 12.16
C SER A 39 11.23 6.17 11.20
N LEU A 40 9.90 6.11 11.17
CA LEU A 40 9.04 6.88 10.28
C LEU A 40 8.23 7.87 11.12
N PRO A 41 8.52 9.19 11.06
CA PRO A 41 7.68 10.19 11.70
C PRO A 41 6.27 10.14 11.10
N ILE A 42 5.27 10.06 11.96
CA ILE A 42 3.87 10.02 11.57
C ILE A 42 3.04 10.91 12.51
N LYS A 43 2.10 11.65 11.96
CA LYS A 43 1.25 12.57 12.71
C LYS A 43 -0.24 12.31 12.45
N ASP A 44 -1.08 12.92 13.29
CA ASP A 44 -2.53 12.93 13.16
C ASP A 44 -3.18 11.53 13.11
N VAL A 45 -2.57 10.57 13.79
CA VAL A 45 -3.08 9.20 13.96
C VAL A 45 -3.67 8.99 15.35
N ASN A 46 -4.75 8.21 15.45
CA ASN A 46 -5.28 7.67 16.69
C ASN A 46 -4.58 6.37 17.08
N GLY A 47 -4.18 5.58 16.09
CA GLY A 47 -3.51 4.31 16.25
C GLY A 47 -2.93 3.78 14.96
N ILE A 48 -1.98 2.86 15.10
CA ILE A 48 -1.29 2.17 14.01
C ILE A 48 -1.08 0.72 14.37
N PHE A 49 -1.24 -0.17 13.40
CA PHE A 49 -0.73 -1.53 13.47
C PHE A 49 -0.26 -1.99 12.10
N LEU A 50 0.61 -3.00 12.07
CA LEU A 50 1.15 -3.56 10.83
C LEU A 50 0.58 -4.96 10.58
N THR A 51 0.45 -5.33 9.32
CA THR A 51 0.14 -6.70 8.90
C THR A 51 1.10 -7.18 7.83
N SER A 52 1.33 -8.49 7.79
CA SER A 52 2.26 -9.15 6.89
C SER A 52 1.87 -8.99 5.42
N GLY A 53 2.88 -8.87 4.58
CA GLY A 53 2.84 -9.06 3.14
C GLY A 53 3.78 -10.21 2.76
N ASN A 54 4.81 -9.94 1.97
CA ASN A 54 5.85 -10.92 1.64
C ASN A 54 6.77 -11.23 2.84
N ILE A 55 6.82 -10.33 3.83
CA ILE A 55 7.52 -10.58 5.09
C ILE A 55 6.50 -10.79 6.20
N ALA A 56 6.78 -11.73 7.10
CA ALA A 56 5.99 -11.94 8.29
C ALA A 56 6.40 -10.90 9.35
N ILE A 57 5.49 -9.99 9.72
CA ILE A 57 5.73 -8.98 10.75
C ILE A 57 4.81 -9.21 11.95
N THR A 58 5.38 -9.11 13.16
CA THR A 58 4.67 -9.32 14.42
C THR A 58 4.61 -8.03 15.23
N GLU A 59 3.72 -7.97 16.23
CA GLU A 59 3.53 -6.79 17.08
C GLU A 59 4.79 -6.42 17.90
N GLU A 60 5.69 -7.37 18.16
CA GLU A 60 6.94 -7.14 18.88
C GLU A 60 8.00 -6.41 18.03
N GLN A 61 7.83 -6.39 16.72
CA GLN A 61 8.80 -5.85 15.75
C GLN A 61 8.55 -4.40 15.37
N TYR A 62 7.51 -3.77 15.93
CA TYR A 62 7.26 -2.35 15.72
C TYR A 62 6.62 -1.68 16.93
N ALA A 63 6.75 -0.37 17.01
CA ALA A 63 6.11 0.45 18.04
C ALA A 63 5.87 1.87 17.57
N LEU A 64 4.73 2.45 17.95
CA LEU A 64 4.46 3.89 17.78
C LEU A 64 4.87 4.62 19.07
N VAL A 65 5.96 5.36 19.00
CA VAL A 65 6.53 6.09 20.16
C VAL A 65 6.78 7.53 19.78
N ASN A 66 6.19 8.48 20.51
CA ASN A 66 6.39 9.92 20.34
C ASN A 66 6.19 10.39 18.88
N GLY A 67 5.13 9.92 18.23
CA GLY A 67 4.81 10.27 16.84
C GLY A 67 5.77 9.67 15.80
N LYS A 68 6.48 8.60 16.14
CA LYS A 68 7.32 7.84 15.23
C LYS A 68 6.93 6.37 15.24
N LEU A 69 6.67 5.82 14.07
CA LEU A 69 6.56 4.39 13.85
C LEU A 69 7.99 3.84 13.71
N ASN A 70 8.44 3.15 14.76
CA ASN A 70 9.73 2.45 14.76
C ASN A 70 9.47 1.00 14.34
N ILE A 71 10.22 0.51 13.36
CA ILE A 71 10.16 -0.87 12.89
C ILE A 71 11.56 -1.45 13.02
N ALA A 72 11.68 -2.60 13.67
CA ALA A 72 12.91 -3.40 13.79
C ALA A 72 12.53 -4.86 13.47
N TRP A 73 12.40 -5.14 12.19
CA TRP A 73 12.03 -6.46 11.70
C TRP A 73 13.24 -7.33 11.49
N HIS A 74 13.16 -8.59 11.90
CA HIS A 74 14.17 -9.62 11.63
C HIS A 74 13.54 -11.01 11.62
N GLN A 75 14.21 -11.92 10.94
CA GLN A 75 13.88 -13.35 10.95
C GLN A 75 15.14 -14.20 10.79
N SER A 76 15.02 -15.51 11.08
CA SER A 76 16.16 -16.44 11.12
C SER A 76 16.59 -16.96 9.74
N GLN A 77 15.79 -16.76 8.72
CA GLN A 77 16.09 -17.16 7.33
C GLN A 77 15.96 -15.92 6.44
N SER A 78 16.86 -15.80 5.47
CA SER A 78 16.78 -14.70 4.51
C SER A 78 15.49 -14.78 3.65
N VAL A 79 15.02 -13.64 3.24
CA VAL A 79 13.89 -13.48 2.31
C VAL A 79 14.37 -12.79 1.07
N ASP A 80 14.10 -13.41 -0.07
CA ASP A 80 14.22 -12.78 -1.36
C ASP A 80 13.01 -11.87 -1.61
N VAL A 81 13.25 -10.59 -1.76
CA VAL A 81 12.24 -9.61 -2.16
C VAL A 81 12.59 -9.02 -3.51
N ARG A 82 11.57 -8.80 -4.33
CA ARG A 82 11.72 -8.20 -5.65
C ARG A 82 11.12 -6.81 -5.66
N LYS A 83 11.67 -5.94 -6.47
CA LYS A 83 11.11 -4.60 -6.69
C LYS A 83 9.62 -4.69 -7.04
N GLY A 84 8.80 -4.00 -6.27
CA GLY A 84 7.34 -3.99 -6.41
C GLY A 84 6.60 -4.99 -5.51
N ASP A 85 7.31 -5.90 -4.84
CA ASP A 85 6.68 -6.77 -3.84
C ASP A 85 6.13 -5.94 -2.68
N ILE A 86 4.93 -6.28 -2.20
CA ILE A 86 4.39 -5.69 -0.98
C ILE A 86 5.02 -6.39 0.22
N LEU A 87 5.84 -5.67 0.95
CA LEU A 87 6.54 -6.21 2.13
C LEU A 87 5.59 -6.36 3.32
N PHE A 88 4.84 -5.33 3.62
CA PHE A 88 3.85 -5.29 4.71
C PHE A 88 2.85 -4.16 4.47
N PHE A 89 1.81 -4.10 5.30
CA PHE A 89 0.81 -3.04 5.27
C PHE A 89 0.85 -2.25 6.57
N ILE A 90 0.73 -0.93 6.46
CA ILE A 90 0.51 -0.03 7.60
C ILE A 90 -0.99 0.25 7.68
N HIS A 91 -1.63 -0.16 8.77
CA HIS A 91 -2.99 0.20 9.09
C HIS A 91 -2.96 1.43 10.00
N ALA A 92 -3.48 2.55 9.51
CA ALA A 92 -3.50 3.81 10.23
C ALA A 92 -4.94 4.31 10.44
N ASP A 93 -5.29 4.60 11.70
CA ASP A 93 -6.53 5.28 12.04
C ASP A 93 -6.26 6.77 12.16
N LEU A 94 -6.72 7.55 11.18
CA LEU A 94 -6.42 8.98 11.06
C LEU A 94 -7.45 9.86 11.74
N LYS A 95 -6.97 10.95 12.34
CA LYS A 95 -7.81 12.01 12.95
C LYS A 95 -8.46 12.91 11.91
N VAL A 96 -7.78 13.12 10.80
CA VAL A 96 -8.18 14.04 9.71
C VAL A 96 -7.84 13.43 8.36
N GLU A 97 -8.53 13.88 7.32
CA GLU A 97 -8.19 13.57 5.93
C GLU A 97 -6.97 14.39 5.50
N ASP A 98 -5.95 13.75 4.92
CA ASP A 98 -4.78 14.44 4.34
C ASP A 98 -4.04 13.52 3.36
N LYS A 99 -3.06 14.06 2.64
CA LYS A 99 -2.17 13.29 1.78
C LYS A 99 -1.17 12.48 2.62
N LEU A 100 -0.81 11.30 2.13
CA LEU A 100 0.16 10.43 2.78
C LEU A 100 1.48 11.18 3.09
N SER A 101 1.98 11.98 2.15
CA SER A 101 3.21 12.77 2.34
C SER A 101 3.12 13.86 3.41
N ASN A 102 1.91 14.26 3.79
CA ASN A 102 1.69 15.19 4.90
C ASN A 102 1.59 14.46 6.24
N ILE A 103 1.10 13.22 6.24
CA ILE A 103 0.94 12.37 7.43
C ILE A 103 2.26 11.69 7.80
N MET A 104 2.96 11.11 6.82
CA MET A 104 4.26 10.47 7.00
C MET A 104 5.37 11.41 6.51
N LEU A 105 6.01 12.08 7.46
CA LEU A 105 7.06 13.05 7.19
C LEU A 105 8.36 12.36 6.78
N THR A 106 9.26 13.11 6.15
CA THR A 106 10.60 12.62 5.76
C THR A 106 11.36 12.08 6.97
N VAL A 107 12.11 10.99 6.76
CA VAL A 107 12.85 10.27 7.82
C VAL A 107 13.68 11.24 8.66
N ASP A 108 13.36 11.31 9.94
CA ASP A 108 14.16 12.02 10.94
C ASP A 108 15.34 11.13 11.37
N GLN A 109 16.56 11.63 11.21
CA GLN A 109 17.78 10.89 11.56
C GLN A 109 17.98 10.70 13.09
N LYS A 110 17.07 11.18 13.92
CA LYS A 110 17.12 11.06 15.39
C LYS A 110 16.45 9.78 15.95
N GLY A 111 16.10 8.81 15.10
CA GLY A 111 15.51 7.52 15.49
C GLY A 111 16.45 6.35 15.23
N LEU A 112 15.86 5.19 14.91
CA LEU A 112 16.61 4.04 14.41
C LEU A 112 17.27 4.43 13.09
N ARG A 113 18.55 4.10 12.92
CA ARG A 113 19.23 4.30 11.65
C ARG A 113 18.54 3.45 10.58
N PRO A 114 18.18 4.01 9.42
CA PRO A 114 17.56 3.23 8.35
C PRO A 114 18.60 2.29 7.73
N GLU A 115 18.53 1.01 8.08
CA GLU A 115 19.50 -0.02 7.69
C GLU A 115 18.79 -1.31 7.32
N VAL A 116 19.37 -2.09 6.41
CA VAL A 116 18.97 -3.45 6.05
C VAL A 116 20.16 -4.37 6.33
N TYR A 117 19.87 -5.54 6.86
CA TYR A 117 20.79 -6.61 7.17
C TYR A 117 20.60 -7.72 6.14
N THR A 118 21.66 -8.03 5.41
CA THR A 118 21.64 -9.03 4.32
C THR A 118 22.16 -10.39 4.83
N SER A 119 21.90 -11.45 4.09
CA SER A 119 22.31 -12.82 4.43
C SER A 119 23.81 -13.03 4.49
N ASP A 120 24.59 -12.19 3.79
CA ASP A 120 26.07 -12.20 3.80
C ASP A 120 26.65 -11.30 4.92
N SER A 121 25.83 -10.91 5.88
CA SER A 121 26.21 -10.06 7.02
C SER A 121 26.63 -8.62 6.64
N GLU A 122 26.27 -8.16 5.46
CA GLU A 122 26.43 -6.75 5.09
C GLU A 122 25.30 -5.90 5.70
N VAL A 123 25.65 -4.68 6.05
CA VAL A 123 24.70 -3.65 6.48
C VAL A 123 24.64 -2.59 5.39
N ILE A 124 23.48 -2.48 4.75
CA ILE A 124 23.26 -1.52 3.69
C ILE A 124 22.29 -0.42 4.12
N LYS A 125 22.47 0.76 3.56
CA LYS A 125 21.60 1.91 3.86
C LYS A 125 20.21 1.68 3.32
N LEU A 126 19.18 1.89 4.17
CA LEU A 126 17.78 1.86 3.79
C LEU A 126 17.28 3.26 3.43
N GLY A 127 16.79 3.43 2.23
CA GLY A 127 16.06 4.61 1.79
C GLY A 127 14.56 4.46 2.00
N TRP A 128 13.87 5.59 2.07
CA TRP A 128 12.43 5.68 2.14
C TRP A 128 11.93 6.72 1.15
N ARG A 129 10.93 6.38 0.35
CA ARG A 129 10.36 7.29 -0.63
C ARG A 129 8.85 7.15 -0.69
N ILE A 130 8.17 8.28 -0.71
CA ILE A 130 6.77 8.35 -1.14
C ILE A 130 6.79 8.74 -2.61
N ASP A 131 6.37 7.81 -3.45
CA ASP A 131 6.29 8.03 -4.90
C ASP A 131 5.04 8.86 -5.19
N ARG A 132 5.24 10.10 -5.61
CA ARG A 132 4.17 11.07 -5.86
C ARG A 132 3.52 10.90 -7.24
N GLY A 133 3.52 9.65 -7.74
CA GLY A 133 2.76 9.31 -8.92
C GLY A 133 3.35 9.85 -10.23
N GLN A 134 4.60 9.50 -10.55
CA GLN A 134 4.95 9.31 -11.95
C GLN A 134 4.75 7.83 -12.27
N THR A 135 3.51 7.38 -12.28
CA THR A 135 3.21 6.07 -12.83
C THR A 135 3.23 6.21 -14.35
N ASP A 136 4.24 5.65 -14.98
CA ASP A 136 4.29 5.55 -16.44
C ASP A 136 3.38 4.43 -16.98
N ALA A 137 2.57 3.80 -16.09
CA ALA A 137 1.66 2.72 -16.43
C ALA A 137 0.37 2.77 -15.59
N PHE A 138 -0.74 2.36 -16.21
CA PHE A 138 -1.98 2.10 -15.50
C PHE A 138 -1.76 0.98 -14.46
N THR A 139 -2.05 1.24 -13.19
CA THR A 139 -1.83 0.29 -12.09
C THR A 139 -3.08 0.16 -11.23
N LEU A 140 -3.49 -1.09 -10.92
CA LEU A 140 -4.57 -1.41 -10.01
C LEU A 140 -3.98 -1.95 -8.72
N TYR A 141 -4.20 -1.25 -7.60
CA TYR A 141 -3.63 -1.61 -6.30
C TYR A 141 -4.52 -2.55 -5.49
N GLY A 142 -5.80 -2.58 -5.81
CA GLY A 142 -6.79 -3.39 -5.09
C GLY A 142 -7.85 -2.57 -4.39
N ASN A 143 -8.70 -3.24 -3.60
CA ASN A 143 -9.75 -2.58 -2.83
C ASN A 143 -9.50 -2.67 -1.33
N THR A 144 -9.88 -1.62 -0.61
CA THR A 144 -9.71 -1.51 0.84
C THR A 144 -10.96 -0.88 1.47
N PRO A 145 -11.51 -1.51 2.54
CA PRO A 145 -11.16 -2.82 3.10
C PRO A 145 -11.52 -4.00 2.17
N ASN A 146 -10.88 -5.16 2.40
CA ASN A 146 -11.23 -6.44 1.78
C ASN A 146 -10.89 -7.57 2.78
N PRO A 147 -11.86 -8.30 3.37
CA PRO A 147 -13.32 -8.19 3.16
C PRO A 147 -13.95 -6.86 3.60
N TRP A 148 -15.15 -6.58 3.08
CA TRP A 148 -15.89 -5.36 3.38
C TRP A 148 -17.40 -5.61 3.50
N SER A 149 -18.14 -4.69 4.16
CA SER A 149 -19.58 -4.82 4.39
C SER A 149 -20.42 -3.65 3.87
N ASN A 150 -19.99 -2.41 4.11
CA ASN A 150 -20.75 -1.21 3.77
C ASN A 150 -20.20 -0.50 2.54
N GLU A 151 -18.92 -0.18 2.58
CA GLU A 151 -18.20 0.53 1.53
C GLU A 151 -16.77 -0.01 1.39
N THR A 152 -16.26 -0.02 0.16
CA THR A 152 -14.86 -0.26 -0.14
C THR A 152 -14.36 0.76 -1.15
N THR A 153 -13.06 1.01 -1.14
CA THR A 153 -12.38 1.91 -2.06
C THR A 153 -11.44 1.11 -2.94
N ILE A 154 -11.64 1.17 -4.25
CA ILE A 154 -10.73 0.59 -5.24
C ILE A 154 -9.67 1.63 -5.57
N ASN A 155 -8.40 1.30 -5.29
CA ASN A 155 -7.26 2.19 -5.48
C ASN A 155 -6.53 1.84 -6.77
N PHE A 156 -6.18 2.86 -7.56
CA PHE A 156 -5.47 2.69 -8.84
C PHE A 156 -4.69 3.95 -9.20
N ALA A 157 -3.76 3.82 -10.14
CA ALA A 157 -3.01 4.95 -10.69
C ALA A 157 -3.05 4.98 -12.22
N LEU A 158 -3.05 6.19 -12.78
CA LEU A 158 -3.09 6.44 -14.22
C LEU A 158 -1.79 7.08 -14.71
N PRO A 159 -1.26 6.67 -15.88
CA PRO A 159 -0.09 7.29 -16.50
C PRO A 159 -0.39 8.69 -17.06
N GLU A 160 -1.65 8.98 -17.37
CA GLU A 160 -2.16 10.24 -17.93
C GLU A 160 -3.62 10.44 -17.54
N ASP A 161 -4.14 11.65 -17.74
CA ASP A 161 -5.56 11.96 -17.52
C ASP A 161 -6.45 11.16 -18.46
N GLY A 162 -7.60 10.66 -17.97
CA GLY A 162 -8.52 9.97 -18.86
C GLY A 162 -9.72 9.30 -18.19
N ASN A 163 -10.56 8.68 -19.01
CA ASN A 163 -11.74 7.96 -18.57
C ASN A 163 -11.37 6.56 -18.11
N VAL A 164 -11.86 6.20 -16.92
CA VAL A 164 -11.75 4.86 -16.37
C VAL A 164 -13.14 4.27 -16.18
N SER A 165 -13.32 3.03 -16.62
CA SER A 165 -14.55 2.28 -16.38
C SER A 165 -14.31 1.15 -15.39
N LEU A 166 -15.26 1.00 -14.46
CA LEU A 166 -15.33 -0.07 -13.47
C LEU A 166 -16.51 -0.98 -13.80
N LYS A 167 -16.27 -2.29 -13.86
CA LYS A 167 -17.31 -3.32 -13.96
C LYS A 167 -17.11 -4.32 -12.83
N ILE A 168 -18.20 -4.66 -12.12
CA ILE A 168 -18.18 -5.66 -11.06
C ILE A 168 -19.10 -6.80 -11.43
N ARG A 169 -18.63 -8.05 -11.26
CA ARG A 169 -19.37 -9.28 -11.58
C ARG A 169 -19.36 -10.21 -10.39
N ASP A 170 -20.43 -10.98 -10.27
CA ASP A 170 -20.49 -12.11 -9.33
C ASP A 170 -19.71 -13.33 -9.87
N ILE A 171 -19.67 -14.39 -9.06
CA ILE A 171 -18.98 -15.66 -9.41
C ILE A 171 -19.56 -16.36 -10.65
N THR A 172 -20.77 -16.02 -11.07
CA THR A 172 -21.39 -16.57 -12.29
C THR A 172 -21.05 -15.75 -13.53
N GLY A 173 -20.32 -14.64 -13.37
CA GLY A 173 -20.00 -13.71 -14.45
C GLY A 173 -21.08 -12.65 -14.72
N ARG A 174 -22.19 -12.66 -13.97
CA ARG A 174 -23.26 -11.66 -14.11
C ARG A 174 -22.76 -10.29 -13.66
N LEU A 175 -22.96 -9.28 -14.50
CA LEU A 175 -22.64 -7.89 -14.18
C LEU A 175 -23.58 -7.38 -13.09
N VAL A 176 -23.04 -6.93 -11.95
CA VAL A 176 -23.78 -6.42 -10.79
C VAL A 176 -23.58 -4.91 -10.59
N TYR A 177 -22.55 -4.33 -11.18
CA TYR A 177 -22.29 -2.90 -11.09
C TYR A 177 -21.45 -2.41 -12.26
N THR A 178 -21.69 -1.17 -12.68
CA THR A 178 -20.84 -0.46 -13.64
C THR A 178 -20.79 1.02 -13.28
N ALA A 179 -19.60 1.60 -13.42
CA ALA A 179 -19.37 3.03 -13.29
C ALA A 179 -18.31 3.49 -14.28
N GLN A 180 -18.35 4.76 -14.64
CA GLN A 180 -17.34 5.40 -15.45
C GLN A 180 -17.13 6.82 -14.95
N SER A 181 -15.86 7.25 -14.87
CA SER A 181 -15.51 8.62 -14.49
C SER A 181 -14.19 9.03 -15.13
N TYR A 182 -14.00 10.33 -15.24
CA TYR A 182 -12.74 10.93 -15.68
C TYR A 182 -11.84 11.16 -14.48
N PHE A 183 -10.57 10.77 -14.59
CA PHE A 183 -9.57 10.88 -13.54
C PHE A 183 -8.31 11.55 -14.05
N ALA A 184 -7.62 12.26 -13.17
CA ALA A 184 -6.33 12.86 -13.47
C ALA A 184 -5.21 11.81 -13.40
N LYS A 185 -4.07 12.13 -14.01
CA LYS A 185 -2.82 11.38 -13.87
C LYS A 185 -2.46 11.19 -12.40
N GLY A 186 -1.91 10.03 -12.06
CA GLY A 186 -1.49 9.65 -10.70
C GLY A 186 -2.52 8.80 -9.98
N ASP A 187 -2.50 8.84 -8.65
CA ASP A 187 -3.33 7.98 -7.81
C ASP A 187 -4.78 8.46 -7.74
N ASN A 188 -5.68 7.49 -7.85
CA ASN A 188 -7.12 7.70 -7.92
C ASN A 188 -7.87 6.62 -7.17
N ILE A 189 -9.15 6.87 -6.91
CA ILE A 189 -10.03 5.93 -6.22
C ILE A 189 -11.41 5.85 -6.88
N PHE A 190 -12.01 4.65 -6.86
CA PHE A 190 -13.45 4.44 -6.97
C PHE A 190 -14.02 4.02 -5.62
N LYS A 191 -15.03 4.72 -5.12
CA LYS A 191 -15.82 4.28 -3.95
C LYS A 191 -16.96 3.40 -4.41
N VAL A 192 -17.16 2.26 -3.74
CA VAL A 192 -18.21 1.28 -4.05
C VAL A 192 -18.96 0.96 -2.77
N SER A 193 -20.27 1.25 -2.77
CA SER A 193 -21.17 0.90 -1.69
C SER A 193 -21.78 -0.49 -1.91
N SER A 194 -21.91 -1.28 -0.84
CA SER A 194 -22.59 -2.57 -0.86
C SER A 194 -24.05 -2.47 -1.32
N ASP A 195 -24.72 -1.37 -0.96
CA ASP A 195 -26.11 -1.14 -1.35
C ASP A 195 -26.29 -0.96 -2.87
N ALA A 196 -25.26 -0.42 -3.54
CA ALA A 196 -25.26 -0.23 -4.99
C ALA A 196 -25.06 -1.53 -5.78
N LEU A 197 -24.52 -2.58 -5.15
CA LEU A 197 -24.20 -3.83 -5.85
C LEU A 197 -25.37 -4.81 -5.93
N GLY A 198 -26.23 -4.86 -4.91
CA GLY A 198 -27.27 -5.88 -4.79
C GLY A 198 -26.76 -7.32 -4.80
N ALA A 199 -25.47 -7.53 -4.48
CA ALA A 199 -24.79 -8.83 -4.47
C ALA A 199 -23.77 -8.90 -3.33
N SER A 200 -23.62 -10.09 -2.74
CA SER A 200 -22.66 -10.39 -1.67
C SER A 200 -21.80 -11.60 -2.02
N GLY A 201 -20.80 -11.89 -1.19
CA GLY A 201 -19.84 -12.96 -1.40
C GLY A 201 -18.66 -12.54 -2.26
N ILE A 202 -18.09 -13.51 -3.00
CA ILE A 202 -16.96 -13.26 -3.87
C ILE A 202 -17.40 -12.53 -5.13
N LEU A 203 -16.76 -11.40 -5.40
CA LEU A 203 -17.00 -10.57 -6.58
C LEU A 203 -15.66 -10.36 -7.31
N PHE A 204 -15.73 -10.19 -8.62
CA PHE A 204 -14.62 -9.81 -9.47
C PHE A 204 -14.88 -8.43 -10.05
N TYR A 205 -13.85 -7.59 -10.08
CA TYR A 205 -13.97 -6.28 -10.70
C TYR A 205 -12.88 -6.05 -11.73
N ASP A 206 -13.31 -5.46 -12.85
CA ASP A 206 -12.46 -5.03 -13.95
C ASP A 206 -12.37 -3.53 -13.94
N LEU A 207 -11.18 -3.00 -13.92
CA LEU A 207 -10.89 -1.61 -14.14
C LEU A 207 -10.26 -1.44 -15.52
N THR A 208 -10.85 -0.60 -16.37
CA THR A 208 -10.41 -0.38 -17.76
C THR A 208 -9.96 1.04 -17.96
N PHE A 209 -8.75 1.23 -18.48
CA PHE A 209 -8.20 2.49 -18.92
C PHE A 209 -7.65 2.35 -20.36
N GLY A 210 -8.18 3.11 -21.30
CA GLY A 210 -7.83 2.95 -22.72
C GLY A 210 -8.12 1.53 -23.22
N LYS A 211 -7.07 0.80 -23.61
CA LYS A 211 -7.16 -0.61 -24.06
C LYS A 211 -6.78 -1.62 -22.96
N GLU A 212 -6.26 -1.15 -21.82
CA GLU A 212 -5.83 -2.00 -20.72
C GLU A 212 -6.99 -2.31 -19.79
N VAL A 213 -7.08 -3.58 -19.39
CA VAL A 213 -8.03 -4.08 -18.38
C VAL A 213 -7.26 -4.78 -17.29
N LYS A 214 -7.53 -4.41 -16.03
CA LYS A 214 -6.98 -5.07 -14.86
C LYS A 214 -8.11 -5.62 -14.01
N THR A 215 -7.97 -6.88 -13.59
CA THR A 215 -9.00 -7.62 -12.85
C THR A 215 -8.48 -8.02 -11.48
N MET A 216 -9.29 -7.80 -10.45
CA MET A 216 -9.04 -8.30 -9.10
C MET A 216 -10.32 -8.87 -8.47
N LYS A 217 -10.12 -9.57 -7.36
CA LYS A 217 -11.17 -10.21 -6.56
C LYS A 217 -11.40 -9.43 -5.26
N MET A 218 -12.66 -9.30 -4.83
CA MET A 218 -13.04 -8.77 -3.53
C MET A 218 -14.09 -9.64 -2.85
N LEU A 219 -14.22 -9.50 -1.52
CA LEU A 219 -15.21 -10.22 -0.71
C LEU A 219 -16.13 -9.22 -0.02
N ASN A 220 -17.40 -9.19 -0.43
CA ASN A 220 -18.47 -8.44 0.23
C ASN A 220 -19.20 -9.37 1.22
N ILE A 221 -19.16 -9.02 2.52
CA ILE A 221 -19.69 -9.83 3.62
C ILE A 221 -21.03 -9.29 4.18
N LYS A 222 -21.76 -8.55 3.34
CA LYS A 222 -23.09 -8.04 3.72
C LYS A 222 -24.09 -9.18 3.88
#